data_eb12a38c60f1e05f8bbafd3619a021b6
#
_entry.id   eb12a38c60f1e05f8bbafd3619a021b6
#
_cell.length_a   1.000
_cell.length_b   1.000
_cell.length_c   1.000
_cell.angle_alpha   90.00
_cell.angle_beta   90.00
_cell.angle_gamma   90.00
#
_symmetry.space_group_name_H-M   'P 1'
#
loop_
_entity.id
_entity.type
_entity.pdbx_description
1 polymer ?
#
loop_
_entity_poly.entity_id
_entity_poly.type
_entity_poly.pdbx_seq_one_letter_code
_entity_poly.pdbx_strand_id
1 'polypeptide(L)'
;MLWDQLKEQQDAGNEAVRGPIDTIDELAKELGLDADALKSEINAYNGYCKEKKDLEFNKDPQYLFALDEGPYYAFELKVGIFSTVGGMKINNDCQVLDEKNMPIANLYATGCDAGGLYGDAYDVSICEGSCQGFAVFTGKTAAEACAGKGEFATA
;
A
#
# COMPACT_ATOMS: atom_id res chain seq x y z
N MET A 1 15.36 14.97 -8.56
CA MET A 1 13.98 14.53 -8.27
C MET A 1 13.94 13.20 -7.49
N LEU A 2 13.71 12.02 -8.08
CA LEU A 2 13.70 10.77 -7.30
C LEU A 2 15.09 10.44 -6.72
N TRP A 3 16.11 10.53 -7.54
CA TRP A 3 17.49 10.24 -7.15
C TRP A 3 18.02 11.16 -6.07
N ASP A 4 17.66 12.44 -6.09
CA ASP A 4 18.03 13.40 -5.05
C ASP A 4 17.36 13.05 -3.72
N GLN A 5 16.10 12.62 -3.76
CA GLN A 5 15.37 12.17 -2.57
C GLN A 5 15.98 10.89 -1.97
N LEU A 6 16.37 9.92 -2.82
CA LEU A 6 17.04 8.70 -2.34
C LEU A 6 18.36 9.01 -1.67
N LYS A 7 19.17 9.89 -2.27
CA LYS A 7 20.42 10.34 -1.70
C LYS A 7 20.20 11.08 -0.37
N GLU A 8 19.22 11.95 -0.31
CA GLU A 8 18.84 12.67 0.91
C GLU A 8 18.46 11.72 2.04
N GLN A 9 17.72 10.65 1.74
CA GLN A 9 17.39 9.60 2.70
C GLN A 9 18.64 8.84 3.20
N GLN A 10 19.58 8.52 2.31
CA GLN A 10 20.82 7.85 2.68
C GLN A 10 21.71 8.77 3.52
N ASP A 11 21.85 10.04 3.15
CA ASP A 11 22.61 11.05 3.88
C ASP A 11 22.01 11.28 5.29
N ALA A 12 20.69 11.09 5.44
CA ALA A 12 19.98 11.10 6.71
C ALA A 12 20.15 9.80 7.53
N GLY A 13 20.92 8.83 7.05
CA GLY A 13 21.17 7.56 7.73
C GLY A 13 20.08 6.50 7.54
N ASN A 14 19.26 6.60 6.51
CA ASN A 14 18.26 5.57 6.18
C ASN A 14 18.95 4.35 5.57
N GLU A 15 19.13 3.32 6.38
CA GLU A 15 19.78 2.07 5.97
C GLU A 15 18.88 1.16 5.10
N ALA A 16 17.62 1.48 4.91
CA ALA A 16 16.71 0.70 4.06
C ALA A 16 16.99 0.92 2.57
N VAL A 17 17.77 1.92 2.20
CA VAL A 17 18.12 2.23 0.80
C VAL A 17 19.62 1.98 0.59
N ARG A 18 19.95 1.14 -0.38
CA ARG A 18 21.33 0.86 -0.82
C ARG A 18 21.49 1.28 -2.28
N GLY A 19 22.65 1.80 -2.62
CA GLY A 19 23.01 2.27 -3.96
C GLY A 19 23.29 3.79 -4.00
N PRO A 20 23.78 4.34 -5.12
CA PRO A 20 24.03 3.61 -6.39
C PRO A 20 25.18 2.61 -6.28
N ILE A 21 25.01 1.44 -6.90
CA ILE A 21 26.01 0.36 -6.93
C ILE A 21 26.18 -0.07 -8.38
N ASP A 22 27.42 -0.14 -8.86
CA ASP A 22 27.68 -0.30 -10.29
C ASP A 22 27.50 -1.75 -10.77
N THR A 23 27.70 -2.73 -9.91
CA THR A 23 27.65 -4.15 -10.30
C THR A 23 26.78 -5.00 -9.38
N ILE A 24 26.24 -6.10 -9.92
CA ILE A 24 25.46 -7.06 -9.13
C ILE A 24 26.32 -7.75 -8.06
N ASP A 25 27.60 -7.96 -8.31
CA ASP A 25 28.51 -8.54 -7.31
C ASP A 25 28.68 -7.63 -6.10
N GLU A 26 28.86 -6.34 -6.33
CA GLU A 26 28.96 -5.35 -5.27
C GLU A 26 27.63 -5.22 -4.52
N LEU A 27 26.51 -5.25 -5.25
CA LEU A 27 25.19 -5.23 -4.66
C LEU A 27 24.97 -6.45 -3.74
N ALA A 28 25.30 -7.66 -4.21
CA ALA A 28 25.19 -8.87 -3.42
C ALA A 28 26.04 -8.79 -2.14
N LYS A 29 27.25 -8.29 -2.26
CA LYS A 29 28.18 -8.10 -1.13
C LYS A 29 27.63 -7.10 -0.11
N GLU A 30 27.10 -5.97 -0.58
CA GLU A 30 26.51 -4.92 0.28
C GLU A 30 25.29 -5.44 1.05
N LEU A 31 24.48 -6.30 0.40
CA LEU A 31 23.27 -6.89 0.98
C LEU A 31 23.55 -8.16 1.79
N GLY A 32 24.79 -8.70 1.77
CA GLY A 32 25.13 -9.97 2.40
C GLY A 32 24.47 -11.18 1.75
N LEU A 33 24.18 -11.09 0.43
CA LEU A 33 23.55 -12.15 -0.35
C LEU A 33 24.59 -12.98 -1.11
N ASP A 34 24.22 -14.20 -1.49
CA ASP A 34 24.99 -15.01 -2.42
C ASP A 34 24.95 -14.40 -3.82
N ALA A 35 26.14 -14.05 -4.35
CA ALA A 35 26.23 -13.33 -5.63
C ALA A 35 25.81 -14.19 -6.82
N ASP A 36 26.06 -15.50 -6.79
CA ASP A 36 25.69 -16.41 -7.89
C ASP A 36 24.19 -16.63 -7.89
N ALA A 37 23.58 -16.79 -6.73
CA ALA A 37 22.11 -16.86 -6.59
C ALA A 37 21.45 -15.59 -7.10
N LEU A 38 21.90 -14.40 -6.64
CA LEU A 38 21.34 -13.13 -7.09
C LEU A 38 21.46 -12.93 -8.60
N LYS A 39 22.60 -13.24 -9.20
CA LYS A 39 22.81 -13.19 -10.65
C LYS A 39 21.88 -14.15 -11.40
N SER A 40 21.70 -15.35 -10.88
CA SER A 40 20.80 -16.34 -11.48
C SER A 40 19.37 -15.82 -11.56
N GLU A 41 18.86 -15.24 -10.47
CA GLU A 41 17.52 -14.65 -10.41
C GLU A 41 17.38 -13.47 -11.36
N ILE A 42 18.33 -12.54 -11.36
CA ILE A 42 18.30 -11.37 -12.25
C ILE A 42 18.36 -11.81 -13.73
N ASN A 43 19.18 -12.81 -14.06
CA ASN A 43 19.27 -13.34 -15.43
C ASN A 43 17.95 -14.02 -15.86
N ALA A 44 17.32 -14.77 -14.98
CA ALA A 44 16.01 -15.38 -15.24
C ALA A 44 14.96 -14.29 -15.50
N TYR A 45 14.87 -13.28 -14.63
CA TYR A 45 13.97 -12.15 -14.80
C TYR A 45 14.23 -11.35 -16.08
N ASN A 46 15.49 -11.08 -16.41
CA ASN A 46 15.86 -10.42 -17.67
C ASN A 46 15.48 -11.25 -18.90
N GLY A 47 15.52 -12.58 -18.79
CA GLY A 47 14.98 -13.49 -19.79
C GLY A 47 13.48 -13.28 -20.01
N TYR A 48 12.70 -13.20 -18.92
CA TYR A 48 11.25 -12.89 -19.00
C TYR A 48 10.98 -11.52 -19.62
N CYS A 49 11.79 -10.52 -19.27
CA CYS A 49 11.69 -9.18 -19.87
C CYS A 49 11.90 -9.20 -21.38
N LYS A 50 12.89 -9.95 -21.85
CA LYS A 50 13.22 -10.10 -23.27
C LYS A 50 12.09 -10.81 -24.04
N GLU A 51 11.53 -11.85 -23.45
CA GLU A 51 10.44 -12.61 -24.04
C GLU A 51 9.06 -11.95 -23.87
N LYS A 52 8.99 -10.87 -23.08
CA LYS A 52 7.74 -10.21 -22.67
C LYS A 52 6.74 -11.18 -22.05
N LYS A 53 7.25 -12.13 -21.27
CA LYS A 53 6.43 -13.15 -20.62
C LYS A 53 7.09 -13.59 -19.30
N ASP A 54 6.46 -13.27 -18.20
CA ASP A 54 6.85 -13.76 -16.88
C ASP A 54 6.23 -15.17 -16.66
N LEU A 55 7.08 -16.16 -16.51
CA LEU A 55 6.67 -17.56 -16.33
C LEU A 55 6.43 -17.92 -14.85
N GLU A 56 6.86 -17.09 -13.93
CA GLU A 56 6.83 -17.37 -12.49
C GLU A 56 5.63 -16.71 -11.81
N PHE A 57 5.44 -15.40 -12.04
CA PHE A 57 4.40 -14.61 -11.38
C PHE A 57 3.35 -14.06 -12.36
N ASN A 58 3.47 -14.37 -13.65
CA ASN A 58 2.56 -13.88 -14.70
C ASN A 58 2.38 -12.34 -14.68
N LYS A 59 3.46 -11.60 -14.42
CA LYS A 59 3.47 -10.13 -14.44
C LYS A 59 3.14 -9.63 -15.84
N ASP A 60 2.28 -8.61 -15.93
CA ASP A 60 1.89 -8.02 -17.20
C ASP A 60 3.13 -7.51 -17.97
N PRO A 61 3.27 -7.84 -19.28
CA PRO A 61 4.41 -7.46 -20.10
C PRO A 61 4.74 -5.96 -20.12
N GLN A 62 3.75 -5.09 -19.92
CA GLN A 62 3.98 -3.64 -19.86
C GLN A 62 4.83 -3.20 -18.67
N TYR A 63 4.93 -4.03 -17.62
CA TYR A 63 5.72 -3.78 -16.40
C TYR A 63 7.01 -4.58 -16.34
N LEU A 64 7.36 -5.31 -17.41
CA LEU A 64 8.62 -6.06 -17.49
C LEU A 64 9.74 -5.14 -17.98
N PHE A 65 10.55 -4.65 -17.06
CA PHE A 65 11.72 -3.81 -17.33
C PHE A 65 12.98 -4.57 -16.87
N ALA A 66 13.93 -4.76 -17.79
CA ALA A 66 15.16 -5.48 -17.51
C ALA A 66 16.04 -4.74 -16.49
N LEU A 67 16.79 -5.52 -15.71
CA LEU A 67 17.83 -5.06 -14.78
C LEU A 67 19.21 -5.43 -15.36
N ASP A 68 19.55 -4.89 -16.54
CA ASP A 68 20.73 -5.24 -17.32
C ASP A 68 21.82 -4.16 -17.31
N GLU A 69 21.49 -2.95 -16.88
CA GLU A 69 22.42 -1.84 -16.77
C GLU A 69 22.33 -1.18 -15.39
N GLY A 70 23.51 -0.94 -14.78
CA GLY A 70 23.62 -0.15 -13.55
C GLY A 70 23.45 1.35 -13.78
N PRO A 71 23.48 2.16 -12.72
CA PRO A 71 23.66 1.74 -11.35
C PRO A 71 22.42 1.07 -10.75
N TYR A 72 22.65 0.10 -9.86
CA TYR A 72 21.61 -0.63 -9.16
C TYR A 72 21.29 0.01 -7.81
N TYR A 73 20.05 -0.17 -7.39
CA TYR A 73 19.56 0.20 -6.07
C TYR A 73 18.80 -0.96 -5.45
N ALA A 74 18.92 -1.11 -4.14
CA ALA A 74 18.13 -2.06 -3.38
C ALA A 74 17.39 -1.36 -2.25
N PHE A 75 16.18 -1.87 -1.96
CA PHE A 75 15.34 -1.37 -0.89
C PHE A 75 14.99 -2.53 0.05
N GLU A 76 15.22 -2.35 1.34
CA GLU A 76 14.72 -3.28 2.35
C GLU A 76 13.20 -3.11 2.49
N LEU A 77 12.45 -4.16 2.16
CA LEU A 77 11.01 -4.18 2.31
C LEU A 77 10.64 -4.84 3.64
N LYS A 78 9.75 -4.20 4.39
CA LYS A 78 9.20 -4.73 5.64
C LYS A 78 7.70 -4.94 5.49
N VAL A 79 7.21 -6.01 6.09
CA VAL A 79 5.77 -6.23 6.16
C VAL A 79 5.15 -5.18 7.08
N GLY A 80 4.16 -4.49 6.57
CA GLY A 80 3.40 -3.47 7.29
C GLY A 80 1.92 -3.54 6.93
N ILE A 81 1.08 -3.04 7.81
CA ILE A 81 -0.35 -2.87 7.56
C ILE A 81 -0.59 -1.40 7.30
N PHE A 82 -1.09 -1.07 6.12
CA PHE A 82 -1.45 0.29 5.75
C PHE A 82 -2.88 0.62 6.15
N SER A 83 -3.81 -0.28 5.86
CA SER A 83 -5.25 -0.11 6.12
C SER A 83 -5.96 -1.45 6.14
N THR A 84 -7.18 -1.47 6.66
CA THR A 84 -8.13 -2.56 6.50
C THR A 84 -9.17 -2.18 5.44
N VAL A 85 -9.61 -3.13 4.63
CA VAL A 85 -10.65 -2.91 3.62
C VAL A 85 -12.03 -3.36 4.11
N GLY A 86 -12.08 -4.20 5.15
CA GLY A 86 -13.29 -4.58 5.86
C GLY A 86 -13.54 -3.68 7.07
N GLY A 87 -14.70 -3.83 7.70
CA GLY A 87 -15.06 -3.06 8.88
C GLY A 87 -16.51 -3.29 9.27
N MET A 88 -16.93 -2.61 10.32
CA MET A 88 -18.32 -2.67 10.80
C MET A 88 -19.27 -2.03 9.77
N LYS A 89 -20.41 -2.65 9.58
CA LYS A 89 -21.47 -2.08 8.74
C LYS A 89 -22.08 -0.86 9.42
N ILE A 90 -22.15 0.25 8.72
CA ILE A 90 -22.68 1.52 9.25
C ILE A 90 -23.83 2.06 8.38
N ASN A 91 -24.64 2.94 8.96
CA ASN A 91 -25.59 3.79 8.23
C ASN A 91 -24.93 5.15 7.86
N ASN A 92 -25.74 6.06 7.30
CA ASN A 92 -25.28 7.39 6.88
C ASN A 92 -24.83 8.29 8.02
N ASP A 93 -25.26 8.04 9.26
CA ASP A 93 -24.79 8.73 10.47
C ASP A 93 -23.62 8.03 11.16
N CYS A 94 -23.02 7.04 10.48
CA CYS A 94 -21.92 6.22 10.99
C CYS A 94 -22.25 5.36 12.22
N GLN A 95 -23.54 5.14 12.51
CA GLN A 95 -23.96 4.18 13.53
C GLN A 95 -23.73 2.76 13.04
N VAL A 96 -23.16 1.92 13.89
CA VAL A 96 -22.97 0.49 13.62
C VAL A 96 -24.32 -0.21 13.58
N LEU A 97 -24.49 -1.06 12.58
CA LEU A 97 -25.71 -1.83 12.37
C LEU A 97 -25.56 -3.27 12.88
N ASP A 98 -26.62 -3.79 13.49
CA ASP A 98 -26.73 -5.18 13.88
C ASP A 98 -27.02 -6.10 12.67
N GLU A 99 -27.18 -7.40 12.90
CA GLU A 99 -27.50 -8.41 11.87
C GLU A 99 -28.84 -8.16 11.17
N LYS A 100 -29.74 -7.40 11.79
CA LYS A 100 -31.05 -7.02 11.23
C LYS A 100 -31.02 -5.66 10.54
N ASN A 101 -29.84 -5.07 10.40
CA ASN A 101 -29.60 -3.72 9.88
C ASN A 101 -30.22 -2.61 10.75
N MET A 102 -30.37 -2.85 12.04
CA MET A 102 -30.85 -1.84 12.99
C MET A 102 -29.64 -1.17 13.68
N PRO A 103 -29.69 0.15 13.88
CA PRO A 103 -28.59 0.83 14.58
C PRO A 103 -28.43 0.33 16.01
N ILE A 104 -27.18 0.04 16.38
CA ILE A 104 -26.81 -0.24 17.77
C ILE A 104 -26.68 1.10 18.50
N ALA A 105 -27.43 1.29 19.57
CA ALA A 105 -27.46 2.55 20.29
C ALA A 105 -26.06 2.95 20.82
N ASN A 106 -25.67 4.20 20.56
CA ASN A 106 -24.41 4.80 21.01
C ASN A 106 -23.13 4.12 20.48
N LEU A 107 -23.23 3.31 19.42
CA LEU A 107 -22.08 2.68 18.79
C LEU A 107 -21.87 3.25 17.38
N TYR A 108 -20.68 3.81 17.15
CA TYR A 108 -20.30 4.42 15.88
C TYR A 108 -18.97 3.82 15.41
N ALA A 109 -18.78 3.75 14.10
CA ALA A 109 -17.53 3.37 13.50
C ALA A 109 -17.15 4.35 12.36
N THR A 110 -15.86 4.67 12.24
CA THR A 110 -15.36 5.66 11.28
C THR A 110 -14.03 5.21 10.67
N GLY A 111 -13.67 5.80 9.55
CA GLY A 111 -12.40 5.50 8.88
C GLY A 111 -12.26 4.02 8.54
N CYS A 112 -11.09 3.46 8.80
CA CYS A 112 -10.79 2.07 8.47
C CYS A 112 -11.54 1.03 9.31
N ASP A 113 -12.17 1.43 10.43
CA ASP A 113 -13.02 0.55 11.23
C ASP A 113 -14.45 0.42 10.66
N ALA A 114 -14.84 1.35 9.78
CA ALA A 114 -16.10 1.31 9.06
C ALA A 114 -15.94 0.62 7.70
N GLY A 115 -16.74 -0.41 7.45
CA GLY A 115 -16.76 -1.10 6.17
C GLY A 115 -17.59 -0.37 5.12
N GLY A 116 -17.47 -0.84 3.86
CA GLY A 116 -18.36 -0.45 2.75
C GLY A 116 -17.80 0.54 1.76
N LEU A 117 -16.67 1.20 2.03
CA LEU A 117 -16.01 2.06 1.05
C LEU A 117 -15.28 1.22 -0.03
N TYR A 118 -14.54 0.22 0.41
CA TYR A 118 -13.82 -0.70 -0.46
C TYR A 118 -14.51 -2.06 -0.48
N GLY A 119 -14.39 -2.77 -1.60
CA GLY A 119 -14.80 -4.17 -1.69
C GLY A 119 -13.74 -5.09 -1.10
N ASP A 120 -13.13 -5.86 -1.97
CA ASP A 120 -12.05 -6.82 -1.66
C ASP A 120 -10.63 -6.28 -1.97
N ALA A 121 -10.54 -5.05 -2.48
CA ALA A 121 -9.27 -4.42 -2.84
C ALA A 121 -9.24 -2.92 -2.51
N TYR A 122 -8.07 -2.47 -2.06
CA TYR A 122 -7.77 -1.05 -1.91
C TYR A 122 -7.16 -0.52 -3.22
N ASP A 123 -7.99 0.05 -4.08
CA ASP A 123 -7.54 0.61 -5.36
C ASP A 123 -7.52 2.13 -5.34
N VAL A 124 -6.32 2.68 -5.22
CA VAL A 124 -6.07 4.14 -5.23
C VAL A 124 -6.10 4.74 -6.64
N SER A 125 -6.07 3.92 -7.70
CA SER A 125 -6.08 4.41 -9.08
C SER A 125 -7.42 5.06 -9.45
N ILE A 126 -8.51 4.68 -8.76
CA ILE A 126 -9.85 5.24 -8.98
C ILE A 126 -10.00 6.60 -8.28
N CYS A 127 -9.49 6.71 -7.04
CA CYS A 127 -9.60 7.95 -6.26
C CYS A 127 -8.45 8.04 -5.25
N GLU A 128 -7.44 8.82 -5.57
CA GLU A 128 -6.33 9.10 -4.66
C GLU A 128 -6.84 9.82 -3.40
N GLY A 129 -6.32 9.45 -2.23
CA GLY A 129 -6.70 10.03 -0.95
C GLY A 129 -8.08 9.59 -0.41
N SER A 130 -8.75 8.63 -1.06
CA SER A 130 -10.08 8.14 -0.66
C SER A 130 -10.12 7.64 0.78
N CYS A 131 -9.11 6.91 1.24
CA CYS A 131 -9.04 6.41 2.61
C CYS A 131 -9.03 7.55 3.64
N GLN A 132 -8.17 8.54 3.43
CA GLN A 132 -8.08 9.71 4.32
C GLN A 132 -9.35 10.56 4.24
N GLY A 133 -9.87 10.79 3.04
CA GLY A 133 -11.12 11.52 2.82
C GLY A 133 -12.30 10.85 3.54
N PHE A 134 -12.41 9.53 3.44
CA PHE A 134 -13.44 8.76 4.13
C PHE A 134 -13.29 8.84 5.65
N ALA A 135 -12.08 8.76 6.18
CA ALA A 135 -11.83 8.87 7.62
C ALA A 135 -12.24 10.25 8.17
N VAL A 136 -11.89 11.33 7.47
CA VAL A 136 -12.27 12.70 7.85
C VAL A 136 -13.79 12.89 7.76
N PHE A 137 -14.40 12.44 6.66
CA PHE A 137 -15.84 12.59 6.43
C PHE A 137 -16.65 11.81 7.48
N THR A 138 -16.35 10.52 7.68
CA THR A 138 -17.07 9.68 8.64
C THR A 138 -16.84 10.13 10.07
N GLY A 139 -15.62 10.59 10.42
CA GLY A 139 -15.33 11.15 11.74
C GLY A 139 -16.18 12.40 12.04
N LYS A 140 -16.30 13.32 11.06
CA LYS A 140 -17.17 14.49 11.18
C LYS A 140 -18.63 14.08 11.33
N THR A 141 -19.12 13.19 10.45
CA THR A 141 -20.51 12.72 10.45
C THR A 141 -20.89 12.06 11.77
N ALA A 142 -20.06 11.16 12.29
CA ALA A 142 -20.30 10.52 13.58
C ALA A 142 -20.33 11.53 14.75
N ALA A 143 -19.46 12.53 14.73
CA ALA A 143 -19.46 13.59 15.74
C ALA A 143 -20.74 14.44 15.69
N GLU A 144 -21.22 14.78 14.50
CA GLU A 144 -22.48 15.52 14.30
C GLU A 144 -23.68 14.69 14.75
N ALA A 145 -23.71 13.38 14.44
CA ALA A 145 -24.73 12.45 14.90
C ALA A 145 -24.75 12.32 16.43
N CYS A 146 -23.59 12.14 17.06
CA CYS A 146 -23.46 12.12 18.51
C CYS A 146 -23.94 13.42 19.17
N ALA A 147 -23.80 14.54 18.50
CA ALA A 147 -24.29 15.85 18.97
C ALA A 147 -25.79 16.11 18.68
N GLY A 148 -26.51 15.10 18.20
CA GLY A 148 -27.93 15.22 17.85
C GLY A 148 -28.19 16.04 16.58
N LYS A 149 -27.20 16.11 15.67
CA LYS A 149 -27.30 16.84 14.42
C LYS A 149 -27.31 15.91 13.19
N GLY A 150 -27.26 14.60 13.40
CA GLY A 150 -27.30 13.61 12.33
C GLY A 150 -28.68 13.47 11.69
N GLU A 151 -28.72 12.91 10.50
CA GLU A 151 -29.96 12.69 9.72
C GLU A 151 -30.95 11.78 10.45
N PHE A 152 -30.46 10.82 11.23
CA PHE A 152 -31.25 9.85 12.01
C PHE A 152 -31.24 10.11 13.52
N ALA A 153 -30.78 11.26 13.96
CA ALA A 153 -30.63 11.62 15.39
C ALA A 153 -31.99 11.79 16.13
N THR A 154 -33.10 11.73 15.42
CA THR A 154 -34.46 11.98 15.96
C THR A 154 -35.36 10.72 16.03
N ALA A 155 -34.76 9.53 15.94
CA ALA A 155 -35.52 8.28 16.02
C ALA A 155 -35.44 7.65 17.41
#